data_edd924c510ecd8e3ed506c7f78cd4922
#
_entry.id   edd924c510ecd8e3ed506c7f78cd4922
#
_cell.length_a   1.000
_cell.length_b   1.000
_cell.length_c   1.000
_cell.angle_alpha   90.00
_cell.angle_beta   90.00
_cell.angle_gamma   90.00
#
_symmetry.space_group_name_H-M   'P 1'
#
loop_
_entity.id
_entity.type
_entity.pdbx_description
1 polymer ?
#
loop_
_entity_poly.entity_id
_entity_poly.type
_entity_poly.pdbx_seq_one_letter_code
_entity_poly.pdbx_strand_id
1 'polypeptide(L)'
;LVNPYYPSPRMRDELRANFDVLLTEYPSGMYVNSLLAGKYFGINQDYVVVGNGAAELIKSYVENHVEGNIGIIFPTFEEYPNRAIAERIVKYVPDNADFAYTAQDIKTYFADKAISALLLINPDNPSGNFIPMADLLPLIEWARELGITMIVDESFVDFTDDFANNSLLHNHILEAHSNLV
;
A
#
# COMPACT_ATOMS: atom_id res chain seq x y z
N LEU A 1 -6.51 14.74 -9.35
CA LEU A 1 -6.87 14.55 -7.94
C LEU A 1 -7.97 13.51 -7.82
N VAL A 2 -7.73 12.49 -7.00
CA VAL A 2 -8.70 11.41 -6.76
C VAL A 2 -9.96 11.94 -6.05
N ASN A 3 -9.77 12.86 -5.10
CA ASN A 3 -10.90 13.50 -4.39
C ASN A 3 -11.03 14.98 -4.76
N PRO A 4 -12.02 15.37 -5.59
CA PRO A 4 -12.22 16.76 -6.00
C PRO A 4 -12.76 17.66 -4.87
N TYR A 5 -13.25 17.07 -3.78
CA TYR A 5 -13.82 17.80 -2.63
C TYR A 5 -12.80 18.10 -1.53
N TYR A 6 -11.58 17.60 -1.68
CA TYR A 6 -10.49 17.81 -0.73
C TYR A 6 -9.48 18.85 -1.30
N PRO A 7 -8.87 19.72 -0.49
CA PRO A 7 -9.12 19.90 0.95
C PRO A 7 -10.47 20.60 1.23
N SER A 8 -11.06 20.30 2.39
CA SER A 8 -12.33 20.87 2.81
C SER A 8 -12.25 22.41 2.97
N PRO A 9 -13.38 23.16 2.92
CA PRO A 9 -13.38 24.60 3.18
C PRO A 9 -12.70 24.97 4.50
N ARG A 10 -13.01 24.24 5.58
CA ARG A 10 -12.39 24.45 6.90
C ARG A 10 -10.86 24.32 6.85
N MET A 11 -10.33 23.25 6.22
CA MET A 11 -8.89 23.08 6.10
C MET A 11 -8.24 24.23 5.31
N ARG A 12 -8.89 24.68 4.24
CA ARG A 12 -8.38 25.82 3.46
C ARG A 12 -8.35 27.11 4.26
N ASP A 13 -9.33 27.34 5.11
CA ASP A 13 -9.36 28.51 5.98
C ASP A 13 -8.30 28.42 7.09
N GLU A 14 -8.09 27.24 7.68
CA GLU A 14 -7.01 26.99 8.64
C GLU A 14 -5.62 27.19 8.01
N LEU A 15 -5.39 26.70 6.79
CA LEU A 15 -4.14 26.92 6.06
C LEU A 15 -3.91 28.40 5.77
N ARG A 16 -4.94 29.16 5.37
CA ARG A 16 -4.83 30.61 5.14
C ARG A 16 -4.50 31.38 6.44
N ALA A 17 -5.17 31.01 7.54
CA ALA A 17 -4.95 31.64 8.84
C ALA A 17 -3.54 31.42 9.38
N ASN A 18 -2.89 30.32 9.03
CA ASN A 18 -1.56 29.94 9.50
C ASN A 18 -0.48 30.08 8.43
N PHE A 19 -0.78 30.72 7.30
CA PHE A 19 0.10 30.74 6.13
C PHE A 19 1.50 31.27 6.44
N ASP A 20 1.61 32.39 7.17
CA ASP A 20 2.91 32.99 7.52
C ASP A 20 3.75 32.05 8.41
N VAL A 21 3.13 31.40 9.39
CA VAL A 21 3.80 30.42 10.26
C VAL A 21 4.28 29.23 9.44
N LEU A 22 3.40 28.68 8.56
CA LEU A 22 3.75 27.55 7.69
C LEU A 22 4.87 27.86 6.71
N LEU A 23 5.01 29.14 6.33
CA LEU A 23 6.05 29.60 5.40
C LEU A 23 7.39 29.84 6.09
N THR A 24 7.40 30.31 7.33
CA THR A 24 8.60 30.83 8.02
C THR A 24 9.17 29.86 9.04
N GLU A 25 8.37 28.92 9.55
CA GLU A 25 8.81 27.96 10.55
C GLU A 25 9.27 26.64 9.91
N TYR A 26 10.18 25.94 10.56
CA TYR A 26 10.57 24.60 10.14
C TYR A 26 9.39 23.62 10.29
N PRO A 27 9.16 22.74 9.30
CA PRO A 27 8.13 21.72 9.43
C PRO A 27 8.46 20.73 10.54
N SER A 28 7.42 20.08 11.07
CA SER A 28 7.59 18.99 12.01
C SER A 28 8.41 17.86 11.40
N GLY A 29 9.29 17.25 12.20
CA GLY A 29 10.09 16.10 11.78
C GLY A 29 9.25 14.84 11.56
N MET A 30 9.84 13.84 10.91
CA MET A 30 9.20 12.55 10.59
C MET A 30 8.57 11.88 11.82
N TYR A 31 9.24 11.92 12.97
CA TYR A 31 8.71 11.36 14.22
C TYR A 31 7.35 11.94 14.61
N VAL A 32 7.21 13.26 14.55
CA VAL A 32 5.94 13.93 14.89
C VAL A 32 4.85 13.57 13.88
N ASN A 33 5.19 13.47 12.59
CA ASN A 33 4.26 13.09 11.55
C ASN A 33 3.77 11.64 11.75
N SER A 34 4.67 10.71 12.05
CA SER A 34 4.32 9.31 12.35
C SER A 34 3.46 9.19 13.61
N LEU A 35 3.78 9.98 14.67
CA LEU A 35 2.96 10.04 15.88
C LEU A 35 1.53 10.53 15.61
N LEU A 36 1.40 11.60 14.83
CA LEU A 36 0.08 12.16 14.48
C LEU A 36 -0.73 11.22 13.59
N ALA A 37 -0.09 10.60 12.61
CA ALA A 37 -0.73 9.62 11.74
C ALA A 37 -1.13 8.37 12.52
N GLY A 38 -0.24 7.82 13.36
CA GLY A 38 -0.56 6.68 14.22
C GLY A 38 -1.75 6.97 15.14
N LYS A 39 -1.80 8.17 15.75
CA LYS A 39 -2.93 8.61 16.56
C LYS A 39 -4.22 8.74 15.75
N TYR A 40 -4.15 9.24 14.52
CA TYR A 40 -5.31 9.40 13.64
C TYR A 40 -5.89 8.06 13.24
N PHE A 41 -5.05 7.10 12.84
CA PHE A 41 -5.45 5.78 12.41
C PHE A 41 -5.67 4.77 13.56
N GLY A 42 -5.30 5.14 14.80
CA GLY A 42 -5.43 4.26 15.96
C GLY A 42 -4.41 3.12 16.00
N ILE A 43 -3.28 3.27 15.33
CA ILE A 43 -2.19 2.28 15.27
C ILE A 43 -0.92 2.79 15.95
N ASN A 44 -0.03 1.87 16.33
CA ASN A 44 1.25 2.22 16.92
C ASN A 44 2.08 3.02 15.91
N GLN A 45 2.63 4.17 16.34
CA GLN A 45 3.47 5.04 15.52
C GLN A 45 4.70 4.33 14.92
N ASP A 46 5.19 3.27 15.57
CA ASP A 46 6.37 2.52 15.12
C ASP A 46 6.08 1.72 13.84
N TYR A 47 4.80 1.55 13.47
CA TYR A 47 4.37 0.99 12.19
C TYR A 47 4.12 2.04 11.09
N VAL A 48 4.39 3.33 11.38
CA VAL A 48 4.00 4.41 10.48
C VAL A 48 5.22 5.17 9.96
N VAL A 49 5.34 5.23 8.65
CA VAL A 49 6.25 6.15 7.95
C VAL A 49 5.42 7.09 7.08
N VAL A 50 5.66 8.39 7.21
CA VAL A 50 4.96 9.42 6.45
C VAL A 50 5.91 9.98 5.39
N GLY A 51 5.48 10.02 4.14
CA GLY A 51 6.24 10.56 3.02
C GLY A 51 5.48 11.62 2.21
N ASN A 52 6.13 12.17 1.21
CA ASN A 52 5.59 13.16 0.28
C ASN A 52 4.76 12.51 -0.83
N GLY A 53 3.70 11.80 -0.42
CA GLY A 53 2.85 11.01 -1.31
C GLY A 53 3.40 9.60 -1.55
N ALA A 54 2.54 8.74 -2.14
CA ALA A 54 2.84 7.33 -2.36
C ALA A 54 4.11 7.11 -3.22
N ALA A 55 4.35 7.95 -4.22
CA ALA A 55 5.50 7.80 -5.11
C ALA A 55 6.85 7.85 -4.40
N GLU A 56 7.00 8.68 -3.34
CA GLU A 56 8.22 8.73 -2.53
C GLU A 56 8.39 7.44 -1.71
N LEU A 57 7.30 6.96 -1.09
CA LEU A 57 7.32 5.74 -0.29
C LEU A 57 7.58 4.50 -1.15
N ILE A 58 6.90 4.39 -2.30
CA ILE A 58 7.11 3.32 -3.29
C ILE A 58 8.56 3.29 -3.73
N LYS A 59 9.10 4.45 -4.14
CA LYS A 59 10.49 4.56 -4.55
C LYS A 59 11.43 4.10 -3.44
N SER A 60 11.27 4.67 -2.25
CA SER A 60 12.12 4.36 -1.10
C SER A 60 12.09 2.87 -0.77
N TYR A 61 10.91 2.26 -0.76
CA TYR A 61 10.76 0.87 -0.38
C TYR A 61 11.28 -0.08 -1.48
N VAL A 62 10.82 0.09 -2.72
CA VAL A 62 11.18 -0.81 -3.82
C VAL A 62 12.66 -0.76 -4.14
N GLU A 63 13.27 0.44 -4.17
CA GLU A 63 14.68 0.59 -4.50
C GLU A 63 15.64 0.13 -3.38
N ASN A 64 15.23 0.21 -2.10
CA ASN A 64 16.14 -0.04 -0.98
C ASN A 64 15.82 -1.31 -0.17
N HIS A 65 14.62 -1.88 -0.27
CA HIS A 65 14.20 -3.00 0.56
C HIS A 65 13.78 -4.25 -0.23
N VAL A 66 13.60 -4.15 -1.56
CA VAL A 66 13.33 -5.31 -2.41
C VAL A 66 14.62 -5.80 -3.06
N GLU A 67 15.26 -6.79 -2.44
CA GLU A 67 16.56 -7.28 -2.90
C GLU A 67 16.48 -8.33 -4.03
N GLY A 68 15.37 -9.07 -4.14
CA GLY A 68 15.17 -10.14 -5.12
C GLY A 68 14.19 -9.79 -6.23
N ASN A 69 13.54 -10.82 -6.78
CA ASN A 69 12.46 -10.61 -7.74
C ASN A 69 11.20 -10.15 -7.03
N ILE A 70 10.43 -9.31 -7.71
CA ILE A 70 9.13 -8.82 -7.24
C ILE A 70 8.01 -9.36 -8.14
N GLY A 71 7.02 -10.00 -7.54
CA GLY A 71 5.77 -10.36 -8.20
C GLY A 71 4.87 -9.13 -8.33
N ILE A 72 4.38 -8.87 -9.54
CA ILE A 72 3.47 -7.75 -9.82
C ILE A 72 2.32 -8.25 -10.70
N ILE A 73 1.09 -7.90 -10.34
CA ILE A 73 -0.12 -8.19 -11.10
C ILE A 73 -0.35 -7.05 -12.10
N PHE A 74 -0.64 -7.38 -13.35
CA PHE A 74 -0.86 -6.41 -14.42
C PHE A 74 -2.26 -6.55 -15.02
N PRO A 75 -2.86 -5.42 -15.50
CA PRO A 75 -2.31 -4.05 -15.47
C PRO A 75 -2.18 -3.50 -14.05
N THR A 76 -1.31 -2.53 -13.82
CA THR A 76 -1.00 -2.00 -12.50
C THR A 76 -0.71 -0.50 -12.54
N PHE A 77 -0.62 0.14 -11.37
CA PHE A 77 -0.14 1.50 -11.24
C PHE A 77 1.35 1.58 -11.61
N GLU A 78 1.68 2.40 -12.61
CA GLU A 78 2.99 2.44 -13.27
C GLU A 78 4.17 2.77 -12.33
N GLU A 79 3.93 3.43 -11.21
CA GLU A 79 5.01 3.82 -10.30
C GLU A 79 5.77 2.60 -9.78
N TYR A 80 5.09 1.47 -9.53
CA TYR A 80 5.74 0.26 -9.03
C TYR A 80 6.71 -0.38 -10.04
N PRO A 81 6.29 -0.72 -11.27
CA PRO A 81 7.23 -1.28 -12.24
C PRO A 81 8.31 -0.29 -12.66
N ASN A 82 8.05 1.04 -12.60
CA ASN A 82 9.04 2.06 -12.92
C ASN A 82 10.14 2.19 -11.86
N ARG A 83 9.92 1.71 -10.63
CA ARG A 83 10.92 1.70 -9.55
C ARG A 83 11.64 0.37 -9.39
N ALA A 84 11.05 -0.70 -9.91
CA ALA A 84 11.66 -2.02 -9.88
C ALA A 84 12.66 -2.19 -11.04
N ILE A 85 13.66 -3.02 -10.83
CA ILE A 85 14.56 -3.46 -11.90
C ILE A 85 13.75 -4.36 -12.85
N ALA A 86 13.66 -4.00 -14.12
CA ALA A 86 12.75 -4.65 -15.08
C ALA A 86 12.95 -6.17 -15.17
N GLU A 87 14.20 -6.63 -15.11
CA GLU A 87 14.58 -8.05 -15.17
C GLU A 87 14.18 -8.84 -13.93
N ARG A 88 13.86 -8.15 -12.82
CA ARG A 88 13.42 -8.73 -11.56
C ARG A 88 11.90 -8.78 -11.42
N ILE A 89 11.16 -8.23 -12.37
CA ILE A 89 9.69 -8.24 -12.33
C ILE A 89 9.16 -9.58 -12.83
N VAL A 90 8.49 -10.32 -11.95
CA VAL A 90 7.72 -11.51 -12.30
C VAL A 90 6.27 -11.08 -12.50
N LYS A 91 5.84 -11.02 -13.77
CA LYS A 91 4.52 -10.50 -14.14
C LYS A 91 3.45 -11.58 -14.08
N TYR A 92 2.35 -11.29 -13.39
CA TYR A 92 1.10 -12.03 -13.52
C TYR A 92 0.08 -11.17 -14.27
N VAL A 93 -0.48 -11.72 -15.34
CA VAL A 93 -1.56 -11.08 -16.12
C VAL A 93 -2.74 -12.03 -16.10
N PRO A 94 -3.87 -11.67 -15.44
CA PRO A 94 -5.09 -12.49 -15.49
C PRO A 94 -5.59 -12.67 -16.91
N ASP A 95 -5.89 -13.90 -17.30
CA ASP A 95 -6.34 -14.24 -18.66
C ASP A 95 -7.88 -14.17 -18.77
N ASN A 96 -8.40 -12.96 -18.55
CA ASN A 96 -9.83 -12.66 -18.73
C ASN A 96 -10.02 -11.17 -19.07
N ALA A 97 -11.20 -10.82 -19.60
CA ALA A 97 -11.48 -9.47 -20.09
C ALA A 97 -11.50 -8.39 -19.00
N ASP A 98 -11.82 -8.77 -17.77
CA ASP A 98 -11.97 -7.85 -16.64
C ASP A 98 -10.71 -7.78 -15.77
N PHE A 99 -9.65 -8.52 -16.11
CA PHE A 99 -8.44 -8.70 -15.31
C PHE A 99 -8.74 -9.13 -13.87
N ALA A 100 -9.83 -9.87 -13.68
CA ALA A 100 -10.23 -10.37 -12.38
C ALA A 100 -9.34 -11.52 -11.90
N TYR A 101 -9.04 -11.55 -10.61
CA TYR A 101 -8.25 -12.60 -9.98
C TYR A 101 -8.65 -12.77 -8.51
N THR A 102 -8.35 -13.93 -7.98
CA THR A 102 -8.57 -14.30 -6.58
C THR A 102 -7.24 -14.48 -5.84
N ALA A 103 -7.29 -14.54 -4.52
CA ALA A 103 -6.13 -14.92 -3.71
C ALA A 103 -5.57 -16.30 -4.11
N GLN A 104 -6.46 -17.22 -4.53
CA GLN A 104 -6.04 -18.55 -4.97
C GLN A 104 -5.29 -18.52 -6.32
N ASP A 105 -5.68 -17.65 -7.25
CA ASP A 105 -4.98 -17.48 -8.53
C ASP A 105 -3.57 -16.95 -8.29
N ILE A 106 -3.42 -15.96 -7.39
CA ILE A 106 -2.13 -15.41 -6.97
C ILE A 106 -1.24 -16.52 -6.39
N LYS A 107 -1.76 -17.27 -5.42
CA LYS A 107 -1.03 -18.39 -4.80
C LYS A 107 -0.59 -19.42 -5.84
N THR A 108 -1.48 -19.81 -6.73
CA THR A 108 -1.20 -20.79 -7.78
C THR A 108 -0.12 -20.31 -8.75
N TYR A 109 -0.20 -19.04 -9.17
CA TYR A 109 0.77 -18.47 -10.11
C TYR A 109 2.16 -18.30 -9.50
N PHE A 110 2.24 -17.81 -8.27
CA PHE A 110 3.52 -17.48 -7.63
C PHE A 110 4.14 -18.61 -6.81
N ALA A 111 3.46 -19.75 -6.64
CA ALA A 111 3.93 -20.86 -5.80
C ALA A 111 5.30 -21.42 -6.22
N ASP A 112 5.62 -21.41 -7.51
CA ASP A 112 6.86 -21.92 -8.09
C ASP A 112 7.82 -20.81 -8.56
N LYS A 113 7.47 -19.53 -8.30
CA LYS A 113 8.27 -18.38 -8.70
C LYS A 113 9.21 -17.96 -7.58
N ALA A 114 10.47 -17.75 -7.92
CA ALA A 114 11.44 -17.22 -6.98
C ALA A 114 11.25 -15.70 -6.83
N ILE A 115 10.33 -15.26 -5.98
CA ILE A 115 10.10 -13.86 -5.64
C ILE A 115 10.42 -13.62 -4.16
N SER A 116 10.94 -12.45 -3.84
CA SER A 116 11.18 -11.99 -2.46
C SER A 116 10.10 -11.02 -1.96
N ALA A 117 9.38 -10.41 -2.89
CA ALA A 117 8.26 -9.52 -2.59
C ALA A 117 7.11 -9.76 -3.57
N LEU A 118 5.89 -9.52 -3.11
CA LEU A 118 4.67 -9.56 -3.91
C LEU A 118 3.90 -8.27 -3.69
N LEU A 119 3.66 -7.53 -4.77
CA LEU A 119 2.83 -6.33 -4.76
C LEU A 119 1.38 -6.71 -5.03
N LEU A 120 0.51 -6.23 -4.16
CA LEU A 120 -0.94 -6.28 -4.31
C LEU A 120 -1.53 -4.89 -4.08
N ILE A 121 -2.24 -4.35 -5.05
CA ILE A 121 -3.06 -3.14 -4.89
C ILE A 121 -4.48 -3.62 -4.60
N ASN A 122 -5.07 -3.23 -3.46
CA ASN A 122 -6.36 -3.76 -3.02
C ASN A 122 -7.24 -2.69 -2.34
N PRO A 123 -8.28 -2.18 -3.00
CA PRO A 123 -8.76 -2.49 -4.37
C PRO A 123 -7.77 -2.14 -5.46
N ASP A 124 -7.73 -2.97 -6.51
CA ASP A 124 -6.75 -2.87 -7.58
C ASP A 124 -6.93 -1.64 -8.48
N ASN A 125 -5.85 -1.08 -8.91
CA ASN A 125 -5.78 0.00 -9.86
C ASN A 125 -4.92 -0.44 -11.08
N PRO A 126 -5.51 -0.61 -12.28
CA PRO A 126 -6.78 0.00 -12.74
C PRO A 126 -7.99 -0.94 -12.79
N SER A 127 -7.86 -2.24 -12.51
CA SER A 127 -8.94 -3.21 -12.78
C SER A 127 -10.16 -3.06 -11.85
N GLY A 128 -9.96 -2.50 -10.65
CA GLY A 128 -10.99 -2.44 -9.62
C GLY A 128 -11.23 -3.78 -8.91
N ASN A 129 -10.41 -4.80 -9.20
CA ASN A 129 -10.51 -6.09 -8.52
C ASN A 129 -10.30 -5.93 -7.01
N PHE A 130 -11.05 -6.65 -6.20
CA PHE A 130 -10.97 -6.58 -4.76
C PHE A 130 -10.91 -7.96 -4.12
N ILE A 131 -9.91 -8.18 -3.27
CA ILE A 131 -9.78 -9.38 -2.45
C ILE A 131 -10.27 -9.04 -1.05
N PRO A 132 -11.36 -9.67 -0.57
CA PRO A 132 -11.89 -9.42 0.76
C PRO A 132 -10.93 -9.90 1.85
N MET A 133 -11.01 -9.30 3.04
CA MET A 133 -10.13 -9.59 4.18
C MET A 133 -10.06 -11.08 4.52
N ALA A 134 -11.18 -11.80 4.38
CA ALA A 134 -11.24 -13.25 4.64
C ALA A 134 -10.29 -14.08 3.75
N ASP A 135 -9.96 -13.58 2.55
CA ASP A 135 -9.04 -14.22 1.61
C ASP A 135 -7.66 -13.55 1.61
N LEU A 136 -7.61 -12.24 1.96
CA LEU A 136 -6.38 -11.46 2.01
C LEU A 136 -5.46 -11.90 3.16
N LEU A 137 -5.97 -12.08 4.36
CA LEU A 137 -5.17 -12.53 5.50
C LEU A 137 -4.54 -13.92 5.28
N PRO A 138 -5.27 -14.94 4.77
CA PRO A 138 -4.67 -16.21 4.35
C PRO A 138 -3.64 -16.10 3.20
N LEU A 139 -3.73 -15.08 2.35
CA LEU A 139 -2.74 -14.81 1.32
C LEU A 139 -1.44 -14.24 1.93
N ILE A 140 -1.57 -13.30 2.87
CA ILE A 140 -0.42 -12.71 3.61
C ILE A 140 0.30 -13.80 4.40
N GLU A 141 -0.44 -14.69 5.06
CA GLU A 141 0.13 -15.80 5.80
C GLU A 141 0.87 -16.80 4.90
N TRP A 142 0.29 -17.18 3.76
CA TRP A 142 0.95 -18.00 2.77
C TRP A 142 2.26 -17.37 2.27
N ALA A 143 2.26 -16.07 2.01
CA ALA A 143 3.46 -15.35 1.61
C ALA A 143 4.52 -15.38 2.72
N ARG A 144 4.10 -15.23 3.99
CA ARG A 144 4.99 -15.33 5.16
C ARG A 144 5.68 -16.68 5.26
N GLU A 145 4.94 -17.77 5.06
CA GLU A 145 5.48 -19.13 5.07
C GLU A 145 6.54 -19.36 4.00
N LEU A 146 6.45 -18.65 2.87
CA LEU A 146 7.43 -18.71 1.78
C LEU A 146 8.54 -17.65 1.91
N GLY A 147 8.55 -16.84 2.95
CA GLY A 147 9.52 -15.76 3.13
C GLY A 147 9.34 -14.60 2.14
N ILE A 148 8.12 -14.40 1.64
CA ILE A 148 7.77 -13.35 0.70
C ILE A 148 7.23 -12.15 1.48
N THR A 149 7.79 -10.95 1.24
CA THR A 149 7.21 -9.70 1.73
C THR A 149 5.98 -9.33 0.92
N MET A 150 4.86 -9.08 1.61
CA MET A 150 3.64 -8.55 0.98
C MET A 150 3.62 -7.02 1.05
N ILE A 151 3.66 -6.39 -0.10
CA ILE A 151 3.44 -4.94 -0.24
C ILE A 151 1.97 -4.77 -0.63
N VAL A 152 1.15 -4.23 0.29
CA VAL A 152 -0.27 -4.05 0.03
C VAL A 152 -0.59 -2.56 -0.05
N ASP A 153 -0.99 -2.12 -1.24
CA ASP A 153 -1.42 -0.74 -1.48
C ASP A 153 -2.93 -0.62 -1.25
N GLU A 154 -3.30 0.03 -0.16
CA GLU A 154 -4.69 0.29 0.23
C GLU A 154 -5.18 1.70 -0.17
N SER A 155 -4.58 2.33 -1.18
CA SER A 155 -4.94 3.71 -1.59
C SER A 155 -6.44 3.89 -1.90
N PHE A 156 -7.14 2.81 -2.19
CA PHE A 156 -8.57 2.82 -2.55
C PHE A 156 -9.48 2.06 -1.57
N VAL A 157 -8.98 1.60 -0.44
CA VAL A 157 -9.76 0.82 0.53
C VAL A 157 -10.96 1.60 1.09
N ASP A 158 -10.84 2.92 1.21
CA ASP A 158 -11.93 3.82 1.66
C ASP A 158 -13.15 3.82 0.71
N PHE A 159 -13.01 3.31 -0.51
CA PHE A 159 -14.12 3.20 -1.47
C PHE A 159 -14.84 1.85 -1.40
N THR A 160 -14.43 0.95 -0.52
CA THR A 160 -15.16 -0.30 -0.25
C THR A 160 -16.37 -0.05 0.67
N ASP A 161 -17.38 -0.92 0.59
CA ASP A 161 -18.61 -0.77 1.38
C ASP A 161 -18.38 -0.82 2.90
N ASP A 162 -17.30 -1.49 3.34
CA ASP A 162 -16.93 -1.65 4.75
C ASP A 162 -15.43 -1.43 4.95
N PHE A 163 -14.97 -0.21 4.68
CA PHE A 163 -13.54 0.11 4.70
C PHE A 163 -12.88 -0.20 6.06
N ALA A 164 -13.60 0.01 7.17
CA ALA A 164 -13.06 -0.20 8.50
C ALA A 164 -12.69 -1.67 8.77
N ASN A 165 -13.44 -2.61 8.19
CA ASN A 165 -13.15 -4.04 8.29
C ASN A 165 -12.33 -4.58 7.11
N ASN A 166 -12.14 -3.78 6.06
CA ASN A 166 -11.36 -4.14 4.88
C ASN A 166 -9.93 -3.56 4.88
N SER A 167 -9.59 -2.68 5.84
CA SER A 167 -8.24 -2.15 5.98
C SER A 167 -7.35 -3.03 6.85
N LEU A 168 -6.10 -3.14 6.47
CA LEU A 168 -5.04 -3.80 7.24
C LEU A 168 -4.47 -2.92 8.38
N LEU A 169 -4.90 -1.67 8.50
CA LEU A 169 -4.42 -0.71 9.50
C LEU A 169 -4.97 -0.98 10.90
N HIS A 170 -4.71 -2.18 11.41
CA HIS A 170 -5.03 -2.62 12.76
C HIS A 170 -3.79 -3.17 13.47
N ASN A 171 -3.53 -2.74 14.72
CA ASN A 171 -2.35 -3.19 15.47
C ASN A 171 -2.21 -4.70 15.51
N HIS A 172 -3.30 -5.43 15.76
CA HIS A 172 -3.25 -6.89 15.84
C HIS A 172 -2.89 -7.58 14.51
N ILE A 173 -3.22 -6.95 13.36
CA ILE A 173 -2.83 -7.45 12.03
C ILE A 173 -1.35 -7.16 11.79
N LEU A 174 -0.92 -5.91 12.03
CA LEU A 174 0.47 -5.49 11.81
C LEU A 174 1.44 -6.24 12.73
N GLU A 175 1.06 -6.50 13.99
CA GLU A 175 1.85 -7.29 14.93
C GLU A 175 1.94 -8.77 14.55
N ALA A 176 0.88 -9.33 13.96
CA ALA A 176 0.84 -10.75 13.58
C ALA A 176 1.62 -11.05 12.27
N HIS A 177 1.78 -10.06 11.39
CA HIS A 177 2.29 -10.27 10.03
C HIS A 177 3.54 -9.42 9.76
N SER A 178 4.69 -9.88 10.26
CA SER A 178 5.97 -9.17 10.11
C SER A 178 6.47 -9.04 8.66
N ASN A 179 5.85 -9.76 7.73
CA ASN A 179 6.11 -9.70 6.29
C ASN A 179 5.19 -8.72 5.54
N LEU A 180 4.31 -8.00 6.23
CA LEU A 180 3.38 -7.02 5.66
C LEU A 180 3.96 -5.61 5.69
N VAL A 181 3.83 -4.91 4.56
CA VAL A 181 4.21 -3.51 4.35
C VAL A 181 3.11 -2.77 3.62
#